data_91423561b3ba4635c5a13c0ec6e9fe6a
#
_entry.id   91423561b3ba4635c5a13c0ec6e9fe6a
#
_cell.length_a   1.000
_cell.length_b   1.000
_cell.length_c   1.000
_cell.angle_alpha   90.00
_cell.angle_beta   90.00
_cell.angle_gamma   90.00
#
_symmetry.space_group_name_H-M   'P 1'
#
loop_
_entity.id
_entity.type
_entity.pdbx_description
1 polymer ?
#
loop_
_entity_poly.entity_id
_entity_poly.type
_entity_poly.pdbx_seq_one_letter_code
_entity_poly.pdbx_strand_id
1 'polypeptide(L)'
;MQIARTVATRATCPRASVGCVLTRNRRILTTGYNGAPRGVAHCLDVGCLVVHDHCQRATHAEANAIVQGALHGVGLASATAYCTHQPCINCSKLFISAGIERIVYEHAYPDPIAAELLAEAGVAIVAFAGLENAGRLA
;
A
#
# COMPACT_ATOMS: atom_id res chain seq x y z
N MET A 1 -10.77 1.57 4.15
CA MET A 1 -10.01 2.80 3.83
C MET A 1 -9.69 3.64 5.07
N GLN A 2 -10.62 3.94 5.97
CA GLN A 2 -10.32 4.78 7.15
C GLN A 2 -9.10 4.31 7.97
N ILE A 3 -8.96 3.00 8.20
CA ILE A 3 -7.78 2.43 8.89
C ILE A 3 -6.49 2.69 8.10
N ALA A 4 -6.52 2.59 6.77
CA ALA A 4 -5.35 2.90 5.94
C ALA A 4 -4.94 4.37 6.07
N ARG A 5 -5.90 5.31 6.13
CA ARG A 5 -5.63 6.73 6.41
C ARG A 5 -5.01 6.92 7.80
N THR A 6 -5.52 6.23 8.82
CA THR A 6 -4.95 6.27 10.18
C THR A 6 -3.51 5.73 10.19
N VAL A 7 -3.26 4.62 9.50
CA VAL A 7 -1.89 4.06 9.36
C VAL A 7 -0.97 5.04 8.65
N ALA A 8 -1.44 5.74 7.62
CA ALA A 8 -0.68 6.76 6.88
C ALA A 8 -0.15 7.91 7.77
N THR A 9 -0.82 8.22 8.88
CA THR A 9 -0.35 9.27 9.82
C THR A 9 0.99 8.95 10.47
N ARG A 10 1.45 7.70 10.40
CA ARG A 10 2.76 7.25 10.89
C ARG A 10 3.88 7.40 9.87
N ALA A 11 3.58 7.87 8.67
CA ALA A 11 4.59 8.07 7.62
C ALA A 11 5.74 8.95 8.10
N THR A 12 6.97 8.59 7.74
CA THR A 12 8.19 9.30 8.14
C THR A 12 8.91 9.95 6.97
N CYS A 13 8.23 10.10 5.83
CA CYS A 13 8.72 10.82 4.67
C CYS A 13 7.82 12.04 4.40
N PRO A 14 8.34 13.28 4.36
CA PRO A 14 7.53 14.48 4.17
C PRO A 14 6.95 14.63 2.75
N ARG A 15 7.39 13.83 1.79
CA ARG A 15 6.92 13.92 0.39
C ARG A 15 5.52 13.35 0.21
N ALA A 16 5.13 12.35 1.00
CA ALA A 16 3.79 11.76 0.98
C ALA A 16 3.53 11.02 2.29
N SER A 17 2.26 10.92 2.67
CA SER A 17 1.78 10.08 3.77
C SER A 17 0.92 8.97 3.18
N VAL A 18 1.48 7.78 3.09
CA VAL A 18 0.83 6.63 2.49
C VAL A 18 0.62 5.54 3.53
N GLY A 19 -0.55 4.93 3.52
CA GLY A 19 -0.90 3.78 4.36
C GLY A 19 -1.48 2.64 3.55
N CYS A 20 -1.14 1.43 3.95
CA CYS A 20 -1.64 0.20 3.37
C CYS A 20 -2.13 -0.73 4.48
N VAL A 21 -3.27 -1.39 4.26
CA VAL A 21 -3.85 -2.40 5.15
C VAL A 21 -4.20 -3.62 4.33
N LEU A 22 -3.63 -4.76 4.68
CA LEU A 22 -3.96 -6.05 4.07
C LEU A 22 -5.00 -6.77 4.92
N THR A 23 -6.08 -7.24 4.29
CA THR A 23 -7.19 -7.90 4.97
C THR A 23 -7.58 -9.19 4.27
N ARG A 24 -8.10 -10.14 5.03
CA ARG A 24 -8.74 -11.35 4.52
C ARG A 24 -9.88 -11.74 5.46
N ASN A 25 -11.03 -12.11 4.90
CA ASN A 25 -12.21 -12.49 5.69
C ASN A 25 -12.61 -11.41 6.73
N ARG A 26 -12.57 -10.13 6.35
CA ARG A 26 -12.88 -8.97 7.21
C ARG A 26 -11.92 -8.80 8.42
N ARG A 27 -10.77 -9.46 8.42
CA ARG A 27 -9.75 -9.32 9.46
C ARG A 27 -8.52 -8.65 8.88
N ILE A 28 -7.91 -7.77 9.66
CA ILE A 28 -6.63 -7.17 9.32
C ILE A 28 -5.55 -8.23 9.51
N LEU A 29 -4.74 -8.42 8.49
CA LEU A 29 -3.57 -9.29 8.51
C LEU A 29 -2.32 -8.50 8.88
N THR A 30 -2.04 -7.44 8.11
CA THR A 30 -0.88 -6.58 8.29
C THR A 30 -1.21 -5.15 7.91
N THR A 31 -0.36 -4.23 8.33
CA THR A 31 -0.41 -2.82 7.95
C THR A 31 0.97 -2.34 7.55
N GLY A 32 1.04 -1.26 6.78
CA GLY A 32 2.29 -0.61 6.41
C GLY A 32 2.08 0.87 6.16
N TYR A 33 3.07 1.67 6.49
CA TYR A 33 3.17 3.09 6.13
C TYR A 33 4.53 3.34 5.47
N ASN A 34 4.64 4.41 4.69
CA ASN A 34 5.90 4.73 4.04
C ASN A 34 6.90 5.34 5.03
N GLY A 35 8.09 4.75 5.07
CA GLY A 35 9.12 5.16 6.01
C GLY A 35 10.44 4.44 5.78
N ALA A 36 11.52 4.98 6.37
CA ALA A 36 12.83 4.36 6.26
C ALA A 36 12.84 2.94 6.85
N PRO A 37 13.63 2.02 6.28
CA PRO A 37 13.80 0.68 6.83
C PRO A 37 14.32 0.71 8.28
N ARG A 38 14.09 -0.38 9.01
CA ARG A 38 14.55 -0.51 10.38
C ARG A 38 16.07 -0.26 10.48
N GLY A 39 16.47 0.60 11.41
CA GLY A 39 17.86 0.97 11.65
C GLY A 39 18.41 2.06 10.72
N VAL A 40 17.60 2.55 9.77
CA VAL A 40 17.96 3.67 8.89
C VAL A 40 17.26 4.94 9.38
N ALA A 41 17.96 6.07 9.41
CA ALA A 41 17.39 7.36 9.81
C ALA A 41 16.22 7.76 8.92
N HIS A 42 15.18 8.35 9.51
CA HIS A 42 13.98 8.75 8.79
C HIS A 42 14.19 10.02 7.96
N CYS A 43 13.42 10.18 6.90
CA CYS A 43 13.44 11.39 6.08
C CYS A 43 13.13 12.67 6.88
N LEU A 44 12.31 12.56 7.92
CA LEU A 44 11.98 13.68 8.81
C LEU A 44 13.20 14.16 9.62
N ASP A 45 14.16 13.28 9.87
CA ASP A 45 15.34 13.59 10.68
C ASP A 45 16.52 14.08 9.84
N VAL A 46 16.73 13.46 8.65
CA VAL A 46 17.95 13.67 7.84
C VAL A 46 17.66 14.07 6.39
N GLY A 47 16.41 14.28 6.03
CA GLY A 47 16.00 14.61 4.67
C GLY A 47 15.80 13.38 3.77
N CYS A 48 15.17 13.62 2.62
CA CYS A 48 14.92 12.59 1.60
C CYS A 48 16.17 12.36 0.74
N LEU A 49 16.39 11.09 0.39
CA LEU A 49 17.35 10.72 -0.66
C LEU A 49 16.60 10.64 -1.98
N VAL A 50 16.59 11.69 -2.76
CA VAL A 50 15.80 11.79 -4.00
C VAL A 50 16.63 11.38 -5.20
N VAL A 51 16.13 10.41 -5.98
CA VAL A 51 16.69 9.96 -7.25
C VAL A 51 15.54 9.87 -8.26
N HIS A 52 15.69 10.51 -9.42
CA HIS A 52 14.64 10.57 -10.46
C HIS A 52 13.25 10.95 -9.90
N ASP A 53 13.22 12.00 -9.08
CA ASP A 53 12.04 12.51 -8.39
C ASP A 53 11.35 11.52 -7.42
N HIS A 54 11.98 10.41 -7.06
CA HIS A 54 11.50 9.46 -6.06
C HIS A 54 12.41 9.43 -4.83
N CYS A 55 11.81 9.36 -3.63
CA CYS A 55 12.56 9.16 -2.40
C CYS A 55 12.99 7.69 -2.30
N GLN A 56 14.31 7.46 -2.35
CA GLN A 56 14.89 6.12 -2.24
C GLN A 56 15.15 5.70 -0.78
N ARG A 57 15.03 6.62 0.17
CA ARG A 57 15.20 6.30 1.61
C ARG A 57 13.99 5.59 2.19
N ALA A 58 12.78 5.98 1.79
CA ALA A 58 11.55 5.42 2.33
C ALA A 58 11.13 4.16 1.56
N THR A 59 10.88 3.08 2.28
CA THR A 59 10.13 1.92 1.76
C THR A 59 8.67 2.32 1.62
N HIS A 60 8.02 1.91 0.54
CA HIS A 60 6.60 2.20 0.30
C HIS A 60 5.71 1.46 1.32
N ALA A 61 4.55 2.01 1.60
CA ALA A 61 3.58 1.47 2.57
C ALA A 61 3.16 0.04 2.23
N GLU A 62 2.94 -0.25 0.96
CA GLU A 62 2.54 -1.54 0.42
C GLU A 62 3.64 -2.59 0.64
N ALA A 63 4.88 -2.23 0.31
CA ALA A 63 6.04 -3.09 0.53
C ALA A 63 6.23 -3.36 2.04
N ASN A 64 6.08 -2.35 2.89
CA ASN A 64 6.15 -2.51 4.35
C ASN A 64 5.05 -3.44 4.87
N ALA A 65 3.81 -3.36 4.35
CA ALA A 65 2.73 -4.27 4.74
C ALA A 65 3.06 -5.73 4.40
N ILE A 66 3.69 -5.99 3.24
CA ILE A 66 4.15 -7.33 2.84
C ILE A 66 5.29 -7.81 3.74
N VAL A 67 6.28 -6.94 4.00
CA VAL A 67 7.43 -7.25 4.86
C VAL A 67 6.96 -7.61 6.28
N GLN A 68 5.94 -6.92 6.83
CA GLN A 68 5.34 -7.28 8.11
C GLN A 68 4.74 -8.70 8.06
N GLY A 69 4.08 -9.07 6.98
CA GLY A 69 3.61 -10.45 6.77
C GLY A 69 4.74 -11.46 6.81
N ALA A 70 5.80 -11.21 6.07
CA ALA A 70 6.97 -12.08 6.02
C ALA A 70 7.67 -12.19 7.39
N LEU A 71 7.83 -11.05 8.10
CA LEU A 71 8.49 -11.00 9.40
C LEU A 71 7.74 -11.78 10.50
N HIS A 72 6.42 -11.75 10.45
CA HIS A 72 5.56 -12.35 11.48
C HIS A 72 4.92 -13.68 11.04
N GLY A 73 5.30 -14.23 9.89
CA GLY A 73 4.77 -15.51 9.39
C GLY A 73 3.28 -15.46 9.03
N VAL A 74 2.77 -14.28 8.63
CA VAL A 74 1.37 -14.11 8.26
C VAL A 74 1.22 -14.34 6.76
N GLY A 75 0.49 -15.37 6.36
CA GLY A 75 0.18 -15.65 4.96
C GLY A 75 -0.73 -14.58 4.37
N LEU A 76 -0.36 -14.02 3.22
CA LEU A 76 -1.06 -12.90 2.58
C LEU A 76 -1.87 -13.31 1.34
N ALA A 77 -1.79 -14.56 0.91
CA ALA A 77 -2.53 -15.05 -0.25
C ALA A 77 -4.04 -14.80 -0.10
N SER A 78 -4.69 -14.45 -1.20
CA SER A 78 -6.12 -14.11 -1.28
C SER A 78 -6.54 -12.91 -0.41
N ALA A 79 -5.59 -12.05 -0.04
CA ALA A 79 -5.92 -10.83 0.69
C ALA A 79 -6.40 -9.71 -0.23
N THR A 80 -7.12 -8.75 0.37
CA THR A 80 -7.44 -7.45 -0.22
C THR A 80 -6.53 -6.39 0.39
N ALA A 81 -5.89 -5.59 -0.46
CA ALA A 81 -5.11 -4.43 -0.06
C ALA A 81 -5.99 -3.16 -0.11
N TYR A 82 -5.99 -2.39 0.96
CA TYR A 82 -6.56 -1.04 1.02
C TYR A 82 -5.42 -0.05 1.13
N CYS A 83 -5.21 0.75 0.10
CA CYS A 83 -4.10 1.70 0.00
C CYS A 83 -4.63 3.12 -0.11
N THR A 84 -4.04 4.08 0.60
CA THR A 84 -4.41 5.49 0.42
C THR A 84 -4.02 6.01 -0.96
N HIS A 85 -3.02 5.43 -1.60
CA HIS A 85 -2.59 5.75 -2.96
C HIS A 85 -2.56 4.50 -3.84
N GLN A 86 -2.78 4.68 -5.14
CA GLN A 86 -2.65 3.62 -6.12
C GLN A 86 -1.20 3.11 -6.13
N PRO A 87 -0.97 1.78 -6.06
CA PRO A 87 0.37 1.22 -6.02
C PRO A 87 1.13 1.44 -7.34
N CYS A 88 2.41 1.80 -7.23
CA CYS A 88 3.32 1.86 -8.37
C CYS A 88 3.67 0.46 -8.89
N ILE A 89 4.36 0.39 -10.04
CA ILE A 89 4.77 -0.88 -10.67
C ILE A 89 5.52 -1.81 -9.72
N ASN A 90 6.43 -1.29 -8.88
CA ASN A 90 7.20 -2.13 -7.96
C ASN A 90 6.31 -2.74 -6.87
N CYS A 91 5.40 -1.94 -6.28
CA CYS A 91 4.45 -2.43 -5.28
C CYS A 91 3.42 -3.40 -5.91
N SER A 92 2.98 -3.14 -7.14
CA SER A 92 2.07 -4.04 -7.87
C SER A 92 2.69 -5.42 -8.10
N LYS A 93 3.97 -5.49 -8.51
CA LYS A 93 4.68 -6.78 -8.63
C LYS A 93 4.76 -7.52 -7.29
N LEU A 94 5.01 -6.81 -6.19
CA LEU A 94 5.04 -7.41 -4.86
C LEU A 94 3.66 -7.96 -4.46
N PHE A 95 2.58 -7.23 -4.74
CA PHE A 95 1.22 -7.69 -4.48
C PHE A 95 0.87 -8.93 -5.28
N ILE A 96 1.18 -8.96 -6.58
CA ILE A 96 0.99 -10.15 -7.43
C ILE A 96 1.72 -11.34 -6.83
N SER A 97 3.01 -11.18 -6.51
CA SER A 97 3.85 -12.26 -5.96
C SER A 97 3.41 -12.73 -4.57
N ALA A 98 2.81 -11.85 -3.76
CA ALA A 98 2.24 -12.18 -2.46
C ALA A 98 0.85 -12.83 -2.54
N GLY A 99 0.27 -12.95 -3.74
CA GLY A 99 -1.05 -13.53 -3.96
C GLY A 99 -2.21 -12.62 -3.52
N ILE A 100 -2.03 -11.29 -3.58
CA ILE A 100 -3.12 -10.35 -3.36
C ILE A 100 -4.09 -10.43 -4.53
N GLU A 101 -5.38 -10.59 -4.26
CA GLU A 101 -6.40 -10.74 -5.30
C GLU A 101 -7.12 -9.43 -5.63
N ARG A 102 -7.14 -8.49 -4.71
CA ARG A 102 -7.85 -7.22 -4.87
C ARG A 102 -7.09 -6.06 -4.26
N ILE A 103 -7.10 -4.93 -4.96
CA ILE A 103 -6.53 -3.66 -4.51
C ILE A 103 -7.64 -2.60 -4.54
N VAL A 104 -7.81 -1.88 -3.43
CA VAL A 104 -8.71 -0.74 -3.30
C VAL A 104 -7.86 0.47 -2.94
N TYR A 105 -7.87 1.51 -3.77
CA TYR A 105 -7.07 2.72 -3.54
C TYR A 105 -7.94 3.98 -3.50
N GLU A 106 -7.46 5.02 -2.84
CA GLU A 106 -8.18 6.29 -2.70
C GLU A 106 -7.68 7.35 -3.68
N HIS A 107 -6.39 7.64 -3.67
CA HIS A 107 -5.77 8.63 -4.55
C HIS A 107 -5.14 7.96 -5.76
N ALA A 108 -5.54 8.39 -6.95
CA ALA A 108 -4.98 7.85 -8.18
C ALA A 108 -3.49 8.22 -8.32
N TYR A 109 -2.70 7.27 -8.74
CA TYR A 109 -1.32 7.41 -9.19
C TYR A 109 -1.17 6.58 -10.47
N PRO A 110 -1.53 7.14 -11.63
CA PRO A 110 -1.59 6.38 -12.87
C PRO A 110 -0.21 5.83 -13.26
N ASP A 111 -0.13 4.51 -13.34
CA ASP A 111 1.03 3.75 -13.80
C ASP A 111 0.53 2.71 -14.81
N PRO A 112 0.66 2.99 -16.14
CA PRO A 112 0.14 2.10 -17.18
C PRO A 112 0.74 0.70 -17.14
N ILE A 113 2.04 0.59 -16.80
CA ILE A 113 2.72 -0.72 -16.73
C ILE A 113 2.19 -1.50 -15.52
N ALA A 114 1.97 -0.84 -14.38
CA ALA A 114 1.36 -1.48 -13.23
C ALA A 114 -0.05 -2.00 -13.56
N ALA A 115 -0.86 -1.19 -14.26
CA ALA A 115 -2.22 -1.58 -14.66
C ALA A 115 -2.21 -2.81 -15.59
N GLU A 116 -1.31 -2.86 -16.56
CA GLU A 116 -1.16 -3.99 -17.48
C GLU A 116 -0.79 -5.28 -16.73
N LEU A 117 0.23 -5.25 -15.86
CA LEU A 117 0.65 -6.44 -15.11
C LEU A 117 -0.41 -6.92 -14.11
N LEU A 118 -1.14 -6.01 -13.46
CA LEU A 118 -2.24 -6.37 -12.57
C LEU A 118 -3.38 -7.05 -13.34
N ALA A 119 -3.72 -6.54 -14.54
CA ALA A 119 -4.73 -7.15 -15.41
C ALA A 119 -4.31 -8.53 -15.88
N GLU A 120 -3.06 -8.71 -16.34
CA GLU A 120 -2.51 -10.00 -16.77
C GLU A 120 -2.52 -11.02 -15.64
N ALA A 121 -2.20 -10.59 -14.40
CA ALA A 121 -2.23 -11.45 -13.23
C ALA A 121 -3.65 -11.70 -12.66
N GLY A 122 -4.69 -11.07 -13.21
CA GLY A 122 -6.06 -11.21 -12.74
C GLY A 122 -6.34 -10.53 -11.40
N VAL A 123 -5.50 -9.56 -10.99
CA VAL A 123 -5.68 -8.80 -9.74
C VAL A 123 -6.67 -7.67 -9.98
N ALA A 124 -7.80 -7.68 -9.26
CA ALA A 124 -8.79 -6.61 -9.34
C ALA A 124 -8.26 -5.32 -8.70
N ILE A 125 -8.29 -4.21 -9.43
CA ILE A 125 -7.94 -2.90 -8.88
C ILE A 125 -9.10 -1.93 -9.05
N VAL A 126 -9.53 -1.27 -7.96
CA VAL A 126 -10.68 -0.38 -7.95
C VAL A 126 -10.39 0.89 -7.13
N ALA A 127 -10.89 2.02 -7.61
CA ALA A 127 -10.88 3.26 -6.85
C ALA A 127 -11.92 3.16 -5.70
N PHE A 128 -11.56 3.67 -4.53
CA PHE A 128 -12.47 3.77 -3.40
C PHE A 128 -13.48 4.90 -3.65
N ALA A 129 -14.74 4.55 -3.97
CA ALA A 129 -15.84 5.49 -3.91
C ALA A 129 -16.20 5.68 -2.44
N GLY A 130 -16.04 6.90 -1.89
CA GLY A 130 -16.32 7.22 -0.49
C GLY A 130 -17.70 6.73 -0.03
N LEU A 131 -17.94 6.71 1.27
CA LEU A 131 -19.19 6.23 1.90
C LEU A 131 -20.47 6.95 1.43
N GLU A 132 -20.35 8.03 0.68
CA GLU A 132 -21.49 8.81 0.14
C GLU A 132 -22.32 8.01 -0.88
N ASN A 133 -21.79 6.92 -1.46
CA ASN A 133 -22.48 6.05 -2.40
C ASN A 133 -22.70 4.61 -1.91
N ALA A 134 -22.27 4.28 -0.70
CA ALA A 134 -22.65 3.02 -0.09
C ALA A 134 -24.03 3.20 0.54
N GLY A 135 -25.09 2.96 -0.26
CA GLY A 135 -26.44 2.85 0.27
C GLY A 135 -26.42 2.00 1.52
N ARG A 136 -27.09 2.47 2.58
CA ARG A 136 -27.30 1.75 3.83
C ARG A 136 -27.71 0.32 3.48
N LEU A 137 -26.84 -0.63 3.76
CA LEU A 137 -27.24 -2.02 3.87
C LEU A 137 -28.13 -2.08 5.11
N ALA A 138 -29.41 -2.16 4.87
CA ALA A 138 -30.41 -2.46 5.87
C ALA A 138 -30.12 -3.82 6.51
#